data_5c71d0a2d5c959078a164d1efadfd720
#
_entry.id   5c71d0a2d5c959078a164d1efadfd720
#
_cell.length_a   1.000
_cell.length_b   1.000
_cell.length_c   1.000
_cell.angle_alpha   90.00
_cell.angle_beta   90.00
_cell.angle_gamma   90.00
#
_symmetry.space_group_name_H-M   'P 1'
#
loop_
_entity.id
_entity.type
_entity.pdbx_description
1 polymer ?
#
loop_
_entity_poly.entity_id
_entity_poly.type
_entity_poly.pdbx_seq_one_letter_code
_entity_poly.pdbx_strand_id
1 'polypeptide(L)'
;LWQGDITRLKAGAIVNAANSQMLGCFVPCHRCIDNAIHSAAGMQLREECHQIMSGRGMKYGRKYEEPTGTATLTKGYNLPCDYVIHTVGPIVYGSLNDALCQDLRNCYENVLQCCVKNHIRSVAFCCISTGEFHFPNEKAAEIACETVADFLKRYGESMERIVFNVFKDSDRVIYEKILSRF
;
A
#
# COMPACT_ATOMS: atom_id res chain seq x y z
N LEU A 1 -5.60 7.42 -12.58
CA LEU A 1 -4.24 6.93 -12.83
C LEU A 1 -3.25 8.09 -12.83
N TRP A 2 -2.10 7.92 -12.16
CA TRP A 2 -1.01 8.88 -12.16
C TRP A 2 0.33 8.16 -12.22
N GLN A 3 1.22 8.60 -13.10
CA GLN A 3 2.56 8.02 -13.26
C GLN A 3 3.62 8.95 -12.68
N GLY A 4 4.41 8.46 -11.75
CA GLY A 4 5.48 9.21 -11.13
C GLY A 4 5.92 8.68 -9.77
N ASP A 5 6.73 9.46 -9.08
CA ASP A 5 7.24 9.15 -7.75
C ASP A 5 6.21 9.47 -6.67
N ILE A 6 5.61 8.44 -6.08
CA ILE A 6 4.55 8.55 -5.06
C ILE A 6 4.97 9.43 -3.86
N THR A 7 6.28 9.49 -3.54
CA THR A 7 6.80 10.30 -2.43
C THR A 7 6.66 11.81 -2.65
N ARG A 8 6.30 12.22 -3.87
CA ARG A 8 6.05 13.62 -4.24
C ARG A 8 4.57 13.98 -4.35
N LEU A 9 3.68 13.01 -4.16
CA LEU A 9 2.24 13.25 -4.22
C LEU A 9 1.72 13.96 -2.97
N LYS A 10 1.03 15.08 -3.19
CA LYS A 10 0.23 15.73 -2.16
C LYS A 10 -1.15 15.06 -2.10
N ALA A 11 -1.38 14.26 -1.09
CA ALA A 11 -2.61 13.53 -0.84
C ALA A 11 -2.86 13.43 0.67
N GLY A 12 -4.07 13.06 1.08
CA GLY A 12 -4.34 12.76 2.49
C GLY A 12 -3.50 11.57 2.97
N ALA A 13 -3.37 10.53 2.15
CA ALA A 13 -2.46 9.43 2.42
C ALA A 13 -1.80 8.87 1.16
N ILE A 14 -0.62 8.28 1.31
CA ILE A 14 -0.01 7.37 0.34
C ILE A 14 0.10 5.97 0.94
N VAL A 15 0.06 4.95 0.09
CA VAL A 15 0.17 3.55 0.52
C VAL A 15 1.59 3.05 0.35
N ASN A 16 2.12 2.46 1.42
CA ASN A 16 3.40 1.76 1.41
C ASN A 16 3.18 0.26 1.36
N ALA A 17 3.75 -0.42 0.38
CA ALA A 17 3.85 -1.88 0.34
C ALA A 17 5.02 -2.31 1.24
N ALA A 18 4.70 -2.49 2.52
CA ALA A 18 5.65 -2.83 3.56
C ALA A 18 5.97 -4.34 3.61
N ASN A 19 7.06 -4.68 4.28
CA ASN A 19 7.30 -6.04 4.74
C ASN A 19 6.65 -6.28 6.11
N SER A 20 6.62 -7.54 6.57
CA SER A 20 5.98 -7.93 7.85
C SER A 20 6.62 -7.29 9.10
N GLN A 21 7.85 -6.80 9.01
CA GLN A 21 8.51 -6.09 10.11
C GLN A 21 8.11 -4.62 10.20
N MET A 22 7.58 -4.05 9.12
CA MET A 22 7.16 -2.66 8.99
C MET A 22 8.23 -1.59 9.25
N LEU A 23 9.49 -1.95 9.39
CA LEU A 23 10.59 -1.03 9.72
C LEU A 23 11.27 -0.41 8.49
N GLY A 24 10.71 -0.62 7.31
CA GLY A 24 11.30 -0.22 6.06
C GLY A 24 12.27 -1.27 5.49
N CYS A 25 12.76 -1.03 4.28
CA CYS A 25 13.75 -1.87 3.63
C CYS A 25 15.16 -1.42 4.01
N PHE A 26 15.97 -2.36 4.54
CA PHE A 26 17.36 -2.11 4.93
C PHE A 26 18.38 -2.52 3.87
N VAL A 27 17.95 -3.01 2.72
CA VAL A 27 18.86 -3.38 1.63
C VAL A 27 19.42 -2.11 1.01
N PRO A 28 20.75 -1.89 1.04
CA PRO A 28 21.36 -0.67 0.50
C PRO A 28 21.04 -0.49 -0.99
N CYS A 29 20.70 0.73 -1.38
CA CYS A 29 20.38 1.09 -2.77
C CYS A 29 19.22 0.28 -3.40
N HIS A 30 18.41 -0.40 -2.59
CA HIS A 30 17.24 -1.13 -3.07
C HIS A 30 16.17 -0.15 -3.55
N ARG A 31 15.75 -0.29 -4.79
CA ARG A 31 14.79 0.62 -5.44
C ARG A 31 13.34 0.20 -5.24
N CYS A 32 13.00 -0.39 -4.09
CA CYS A 32 11.63 -0.70 -3.76
C CYS A 32 10.89 0.50 -3.19
N ILE A 33 9.56 0.45 -3.24
CA ILE A 33 8.70 1.51 -2.75
C ILE A 33 8.88 1.75 -1.24
N ASP A 34 9.08 0.70 -0.45
CA ASP A 34 9.28 0.77 1.00
C ASP A 34 10.57 1.55 1.34
N ASN A 35 11.67 1.29 0.60
CA ASN A 35 12.91 2.05 0.75
C ASN A 35 12.72 3.52 0.36
N ALA A 36 12.03 3.80 -0.76
CA ALA A 36 11.79 5.16 -1.23
C ALA A 36 10.96 5.98 -0.23
N ILE A 37 9.85 5.42 0.26
CA ILE A 37 8.96 6.10 1.21
C ILE A 37 9.69 6.36 2.54
N HIS A 38 10.35 5.35 3.13
CA HIS A 38 11.07 5.55 4.38
C HIS A 38 12.24 6.54 4.25
N SER A 39 12.94 6.54 3.11
CA SER A 39 14.02 7.49 2.85
C SER A 39 13.52 8.93 2.73
N ALA A 40 12.40 9.13 2.03
CA ALA A 40 11.82 10.45 1.83
C ALA A 40 11.11 10.99 3.10
N ALA A 41 10.46 10.12 3.87
CA ALA A 41 9.77 10.47 5.12
C ALA A 41 10.73 10.85 6.25
N GLY A 42 11.92 10.26 6.26
CA GLY A 42 12.92 10.46 7.33
C GLY A 42 12.79 9.45 8.48
N MET A 43 13.66 9.64 9.48
CA MET A 43 13.81 8.66 10.59
C MET A 43 12.57 8.56 11.46
N GLN A 44 11.80 9.62 11.59
CA GLN A 44 10.59 9.65 12.44
C GLN A 44 9.54 8.62 12.00
N LEU A 45 9.40 8.37 10.68
CA LEU A 45 8.50 7.33 10.19
C LEU A 45 8.91 5.95 10.69
N ARG A 46 10.20 5.64 10.61
CA ARG A 46 10.73 4.35 11.09
C ARG A 46 10.59 4.21 12.60
N GLU A 47 10.80 5.28 13.35
CA GLU A 47 10.63 5.30 14.80
C GLU A 47 9.16 5.06 15.19
N GLU A 48 8.20 5.71 14.52
CA GLU A 48 6.77 5.46 14.75
C GLU A 48 6.41 4.00 14.44
N CYS A 49 6.86 3.45 13.32
CA CYS A 49 6.67 2.04 12.98
C CYS A 49 7.27 1.11 14.04
N HIS A 50 8.48 1.41 14.54
CA HIS A 50 9.12 0.65 15.60
C HIS A 50 8.30 0.68 16.91
N GLN A 51 7.77 1.83 17.30
CA GLN A 51 6.92 1.95 18.50
C GLN A 51 5.63 1.13 18.35
N ILE A 52 4.98 1.20 17.18
CA ILE A 52 3.78 0.41 16.87
C ILE A 52 4.10 -1.09 16.96
N MET A 53 5.15 -1.55 16.31
CA MET A 53 5.53 -2.97 16.28
C MET A 53 6.00 -3.46 17.65
N SER A 54 6.71 -2.64 18.41
CA SER A 54 7.08 -2.95 19.80
C SER A 54 5.86 -3.12 20.70
N GLY A 55 4.87 -2.23 20.59
CA GLY A 55 3.60 -2.36 21.31
C GLY A 55 2.83 -3.62 20.94
N ARG A 56 2.79 -3.99 19.66
CA ARG A 56 2.21 -5.24 19.17
C ARG A 56 2.99 -6.46 19.67
N GLY A 57 4.34 -6.39 19.67
CA GLY A 57 5.20 -7.41 20.22
C GLY A 57 4.97 -7.67 21.72
N MET A 58 4.70 -6.62 22.50
CA MET A 58 4.31 -6.78 23.92
C MET A 58 2.96 -7.48 24.07
N LYS A 59 2.00 -7.18 23.18
CA LYS A 59 0.63 -7.71 23.23
C LYS A 59 0.51 -9.13 22.69
N TYR A 60 1.18 -9.41 21.58
CA TYR A 60 1.00 -10.65 20.81
C TYR A 60 2.23 -11.59 20.84
N GLY A 61 3.32 -11.16 21.46
CA GLY A 61 4.58 -11.91 21.58
C GLY A 61 5.74 -11.27 20.82
N ARG A 62 6.97 -11.48 21.33
CA ARG A 62 8.19 -10.82 20.81
C ARG A 62 8.53 -11.11 19.35
N LYS A 63 7.97 -12.19 18.77
CA LYS A 63 8.14 -12.56 17.36
C LYS A 63 6.96 -12.11 16.50
N TYR A 64 6.20 -11.12 16.95
CA TYR A 64 5.08 -10.61 16.18
C TYR A 64 5.57 -10.03 14.86
N GLU A 65 4.92 -10.44 13.80
CA GLU A 65 5.04 -9.88 12.46
C GLU A 65 3.67 -9.38 12.01
N GLU A 66 3.67 -8.31 11.24
CA GLU A 66 2.43 -7.75 10.70
C GLU A 66 1.84 -8.73 9.68
N PRO A 67 0.59 -9.18 9.87
CA PRO A 67 -0.04 -10.11 8.93
C PRO A 67 -0.27 -9.52 7.55
N THR A 68 -0.25 -10.38 6.53
CA THR A 68 -0.64 -10.01 5.17
C THR A 68 -2.08 -9.48 5.13
N GLY A 69 -2.31 -8.46 4.32
CA GLY A 69 -3.63 -7.85 4.14
C GLY A 69 -4.02 -6.81 5.18
N THR A 70 -3.19 -6.54 6.20
CA THR A 70 -3.47 -5.52 7.21
C THR A 70 -3.20 -4.09 6.70
N ALA A 71 -3.71 -3.09 7.42
CA ALA A 71 -3.43 -1.69 7.17
C ALA A 71 -3.07 -0.98 8.48
N THR A 72 -1.90 -0.33 8.51
CA THR A 72 -1.41 0.42 9.67
C THR A 72 -1.13 1.87 9.28
N LEU A 73 -1.74 2.80 9.99
CA LEU A 73 -1.61 4.24 9.75
C LEU A 73 -0.44 4.82 10.54
N THR A 74 0.35 5.66 9.89
CA THR A 74 1.39 6.52 10.49
C THR A 74 1.30 7.93 9.91
N LYS A 75 2.02 8.88 10.51
CA LYS A 75 2.18 10.23 9.94
C LYS A 75 3.06 10.20 8.68
N GLY A 76 2.91 11.20 7.81
CA GLY A 76 3.73 11.37 6.59
C GLY A 76 5.11 11.97 6.84
N TYR A 77 5.30 12.69 7.96
CA TYR A 77 6.53 13.38 8.33
C TYR A 77 7.06 14.34 7.25
N ASN A 78 8.23 14.07 6.62
CA ASN A 78 8.80 14.92 5.58
C ASN A 78 8.16 14.72 4.19
N LEU A 79 7.22 13.78 4.06
CA LEU A 79 6.45 13.60 2.82
C LEU A 79 5.42 14.71 2.65
N PRO A 80 5.02 15.04 1.41
CA PRO A 80 3.98 16.05 1.17
C PRO A 80 2.56 15.56 1.47
N CYS A 81 2.36 14.28 1.79
CA CYS A 81 1.11 13.70 2.26
C CYS A 81 0.99 13.80 3.79
N ASP A 82 -0.25 13.79 4.31
CA ASP A 82 -0.48 13.85 5.75
C ASP A 82 -0.14 12.52 6.45
N TYR A 83 -0.44 11.39 5.77
CA TYR A 83 -0.31 10.05 6.33
C TYR A 83 0.35 9.07 5.36
N VAL A 84 0.94 8.01 5.93
CA VAL A 84 1.32 6.79 5.22
C VAL A 84 0.49 5.64 5.77
N ILE A 85 -0.13 4.86 4.89
CA ILE A 85 -0.81 3.62 5.26
C ILE A 85 0.05 2.45 4.79
N HIS A 86 0.58 1.70 5.76
CA HIS A 86 1.42 0.54 5.49
C HIS A 86 0.53 -0.70 5.36
N THR A 87 0.72 -1.48 4.31
CA THR A 87 0.07 -2.78 4.12
C THR A 87 1.09 -3.82 3.69
N VAL A 88 0.96 -5.03 4.22
CA VAL A 88 1.82 -6.15 3.87
C VAL A 88 1.12 -6.96 2.77
N GLY A 89 1.65 -6.88 1.56
CA GLY A 89 1.09 -7.63 0.43
C GLY A 89 1.50 -9.11 0.46
N PRO A 90 0.75 -9.97 -0.27
CA PRO A 90 1.10 -11.38 -0.42
C PRO A 90 2.38 -11.57 -1.25
N ILE A 91 3.19 -12.58 -0.89
CA ILE A 91 4.37 -13.02 -1.65
C ILE A 91 3.97 -14.25 -2.46
N VAL A 92 4.25 -14.23 -3.76
CA VAL A 92 3.99 -15.36 -4.65
C VAL A 92 5.24 -16.23 -4.79
N TYR A 93 5.22 -17.38 -4.12
CA TYR A 93 6.24 -18.43 -4.25
C TYR A 93 5.69 -19.53 -5.18
N GLY A 94 5.89 -19.42 -6.49
CA GLY A 94 5.38 -20.39 -7.47
C GLY A 94 4.05 -19.97 -8.09
N SER A 95 3.01 -20.80 -8.02
CA SER A 95 1.73 -20.53 -8.68
C SER A 95 0.82 -19.61 -7.89
N LEU A 96 0.19 -18.67 -8.58
CA LEU A 96 -0.87 -17.86 -8.01
C LEU A 96 -2.10 -18.72 -7.68
N ASN A 97 -2.75 -18.42 -6.55
CA ASN A 97 -3.97 -19.09 -6.09
C ASN A 97 -4.99 -18.08 -5.53
N ASP A 98 -6.19 -18.57 -5.24
CA ASP A 98 -7.30 -17.73 -4.76
C ASP A 98 -7.02 -17.09 -3.40
N ALA A 99 -6.29 -17.76 -2.51
CA ALA A 99 -5.92 -17.21 -1.20
C ALA A 99 -5.02 -15.98 -1.35
N LEU A 100 -3.99 -16.05 -2.19
CA LEU A 100 -3.11 -14.91 -2.50
C LEU A 100 -3.88 -13.76 -3.18
N CYS A 101 -4.84 -14.09 -4.06
CA CYS A 101 -5.72 -13.08 -4.66
C CYS A 101 -6.60 -12.40 -3.59
N GLN A 102 -7.13 -13.17 -2.64
CA GLN A 102 -7.91 -12.63 -1.55
C GLN A 102 -7.07 -11.78 -0.60
N ASP A 103 -5.85 -12.18 -0.30
CA ASP A 103 -4.91 -11.39 0.50
C ASP A 103 -4.60 -10.04 -0.14
N LEU A 104 -4.44 -10.00 -1.47
CA LEU A 104 -4.25 -8.75 -2.18
C LEU A 104 -5.52 -7.87 -2.14
N ARG A 105 -6.72 -8.44 -2.29
CA ARG A 105 -7.99 -7.71 -2.09
C ARG A 105 -8.07 -7.11 -0.69
N ASN A 106 -7.69 -7.88 0.33
CA ASN A 106 -7.69 -7.43 1.72
C ASN A 106 -6.75 -6.22 1.93
N CYS A 107 -5.60 -6.16 1.24
CA CYS A 107 -4.73 -4.99 1.29
C CYS A 107 -5.47 -3.72 0.85
N TYR A 108 -6.12 -3.74 -0.31
CA TYR A 108 -6.86 -2.59 -0.84
C TYR A 108 -8.06 -2.24 0.04
N GLU A 109 -8.88 -3.22 0.39
CA GLU A 109 -10.07 -3.02 1.23
C GLU A 109 -9.71 -2.43 2.59
N ASN A 110 -8.73 -3.02 3.30
CA ASN A 110 -8.35 -2.55 4.64
C ASN A 110 -7.69 -1.17 4.63
N VAL A 111 -6.94 -0.84 3.58
CA VAL A 111 -6.41 0.52 3.40
C VAL A 111 -7.56 1.52 3.24
N LEU A 112 -8.56 1.21 2.41
CA LEU A 112 -9.71 2.09 2.20
C LEU A 112 -10.57 2.21 3.46
N GLN A 113 -10.78 1.11 4.20
CA GLN A 113 -11.44 1.15 5.50
C GLN A 113 -10.67 1.98 6.53
N CYS A 114 -9.33 1.91 6.50
CA CYS A 114 -8.48 2.77 7.31
C CYS A 114 -8.67 4.25 6.95
N CYS A 115 -8.79 4.59 5.67
CA CYS A 115 -9.10 5.94 5.23
C CYS A 115 -10.44 6.43 5.80
N VAL A 116 -11.51 5.66 5.64
CA VAL A 116 -12.86 6.02 6.14
C VAL A 116 -12.83 6.24 7.66
N LYS A 117 -12.23 5.29 8.40
CA LYS A 117 -12.13 5.35 9.87
C LYS A 117 -11.39 6.59 10.37
N ASN A 118 -10.43 7.08 9.61
CA ASN A 118 -9.59 8.23 9.98
C ASN A 118 -9.96 9.52 9.22
N HIS A 119 -11.11 9.55 8.53
CA HIS A 119 -11.58 10.70 7.75
C HIS A 119 -10.60 11.18 6.67
N ILE A 120 -9.80 10.27 6.14
CA ILE A 120 -8.87 10.55 5.03
C ILE A 120 -9.64 10.41 3.72
N ARG A 121 -9.81 11.51 2.99
CA ARG A 121 -10.66 11.57 1.80
C ARG A 121 -9.89 11.37 0.48
N SER A 122 -8.56 11.37 0.54
CA SER A 122 -7.73 11.12 -0.66
C SER A 122 -6.59 10.17 -0.35
N VAL A 123 -6.39 9.16 -1.20
CA VAL A 123 -5.34 8.15 -1.04
C VAL A 123 -4.72 7.78 -2.39
N ALA A 124 -3.39 7.59 -2.40
CA ALA A 124 -2.66 7.08 -3.55
C ALA A 124 -2.07 5.70 -3.26
N PHE A 125 -2.45 4.72 -4.07
CA PHE A 125 -1.95 3.36 -4.01
C PHE A 125 -0.74 3.18 -4.93
N CYS A 126 0.31 2.52 -4.43
CA CYS A 126 1.34 1.92 -5.29
C CYS A 126 0.88 0.56 -5.84
N CYS A 127 1.65 -0.03 -6.75
CA CYS A 127 1.41 -1.37 -7.28
C CYS A 127 1.81 -2.43 -6.23
N ILE A 128 0.89 -2.78 -5.32
CA ILE A 128 1.15 -3.69 -4.19
C ILE A 128 1.56 -5.07 -4.71
N SER A 129 2.61 -5.65 -4.13
CA SER A 129 3.17 -6.99 -4.40
C SER A 129 3.76 -7.24 -5.78
N THR A 130 3.72 -6.30 -6.72
CA THR A 130 4.16 -6.55 -8.12
C THR A 130 5.67 -6.42 -8.35
N GLY A 131 6.43 -5.99 -7.35
CA GLY A 131 7.88 -5.93 -7.39
C GLY A 131 8.50 -7.20 -6.82
N GLU A 132 9.15 -7.06 -5.67
CA GLU A 132 9.88 -8.12 -4.96
C GLU A 132 9.00 -9.30 -4.50
N PHE A 133 7.69 -9.11 -4.44
CA PHE A 133 6.73 -10.14 -4.02
C PHE A 133 6.14 -10.93 -5.20
N HIS A 134 6.56 -10.63 -6.43
CA HIS A 134 6.32 -11.40 -7.66
C HIS A 134 4.84 -11.66 -8.00
N PHE A 135 3.92 -10.84 -7.52
CA PHE A 135 2.52 -10.95 -7.94
C PHE A 135 2.39 -10.51 -9.42
N PRO A 136 1.71 -11.27 -10.28
CA PRO A 136 1.55 -10.92 -11.70
C PRO A 136 0.87 -9.56 -11.88
N ASN A 137 1.52 -8.63 -12.60
CA ASN A 137 1.11 -7.22 -12.69
C ASN A 137 -0.30 -7.03 -13.23
N GLU A 138 -0.70 -7.73 -14.30
CA GLU A 138 -2.05 -7.62 -14.86
C GLU A 138 -3.10 -8.07 -13.84
N LYS A 139 -2.87 -9.22 -13.18
CA LYS A 139 -3.80 -9.74 -12.19
C LYS A 139 -3.89 -8.88 -10.95
N ALA A 140 -2.76 -8.30 -10.51
CA ALA A 140 -2.74 -7.35 -9.39
C ALA A 140 -3.54 -6.09 -9.72
N ALA A 141 -3.39 -5.54 -10.92
CA ALA A 141 -4.12 -4.35 -11.35
C ALA A 141 -5.63 -4.62 -11.50
N GLU A 142 -6.04 -5.80 -12.00
CA GLU A 142 -7.45 -6.23 -12.03
C GLU A 142 -8.04 -6.23 -10.62
N ILE A 143 -7.38 -6.92 -9.68
CA ILE A 143 -7.81 -7.00 -8.28
C ILE A 143 -7.91 -5.61 -7.66
N ALA A 144 -6.92 -4.76 -7.89
CA ALA A 144 -6.91 -3.39 -7.38
C ALA A 144 -8.10 -2.57 -7.86
N CYS A 145 -8.35 -2.55 -9.18
CA CYS A 145 -9.42 -1.76 -9.78
C CYS A 145 -10.82 -2.31 -9.39
N GLU A 146 -11.01 -3.64 -9.41
CA GLU A 146 -12.26 -4.27 -8.98
C GLU A 146 -12.57 -3.96 -7.50
N THR A 147 -11.57 -4.12 -6.61
CA THR A 147 -11.75 -3.88 -5.18
C THR A 147 -12.11 -2.42 -4.90
N VAL A 148 -11.41 -1.48 -5.55
CA VAL A 148 -11.69 -0.06 -5.40
C VAL A 148 -13.08 0.29 -5.96
N ALA A 149 -13.47 -0.25 -7.12
CA ALA A 149 -14.79 -0.01 -7.71
C ALA A 149 -15.90 -0.53 -6.79
N ASP A 150 -15.75 -1.73 -6.24
CA ASP A 150 -16.73 -2.30 -5.32
C ASP A 150 -16.78 -1.55 -3.98
N PHE A 151 -15.66 -1.04 -3.51
CA PHE A 151 -15.63 -0.18 -2.33
C PHE A 151 -16.38 1.13 -2.57
N LEU A 152 -16.16 1.79 -3.71
CA LEU A 152 -16.82 3.05 -4.05
C LEU A 152 -18.34 2.92 -4.19
N LYS A 153 -18.86 1.76 -4.60
CA LYS A 153 -20.32 1.51 -4.60
C LYS A 153 -20.93 1.57 -3.19
N ARG A 154 -20.14 1.21 -2.17
CA ARG A 154 -20.58 1.16 -0.76
C ARG A 154 -20.26 2.42 0.02
N TYR A 155 -19.13 3.05 -0.26
CA TYR A 155 -18.55 4.14 0.54
C TYR A 155 -18.08 5.35 -0.31
N GLY A 156 -18.59 5.52 -1.53
CA GLY A 156 -18.10 6.55 -2.47
C GLY A 156 -18.13 7.97 -1.91
N GLU A 157 -19.13 8.31 -1.10
CA GLU A 157 -19.25 9.64 -0.47
C GLU A 157 -18.13 9.94 0.54
N SER A 158 -17.46 8.90 1.07
CA SER A 158 -16.37 9.04 2.02
C SER A 158 -15.04 9.40 1.37
N MET A 159 -14.92 9.25 0.06
CA MET A 159 -13.68 9.44 -0.68
C MET A 159 -13.83 10.52 -1.76
N GLU A 160 -12.93 11.48 -1.79
CA GLU A 160 -12.86 12.52 -2.84
C GLU A 160 -11.96 12.08 -4.01
N ARG A 161 -10.90 11.32 -3.69
CA ARG A 161 -9.93 10.89 -4.70
C ARG A 161 -9.21 9.62 -4.29
N ILE A 162 -9.21 8.65 -5.20
CA ILE A 162 -8.35 7.48 -5.13
C ILE A 162 -7.44 7.49 -6.36
N VAL A 163 -6.14 7.42 -6.14
CA VAL A 163 -5.13 7.45 -7.19
C VAL A 163 -4.43 6.10 -7.27
N PHE A 164 -4.43 5.49 -8.44
CA PHE A 164 -3.49 4.41 -8.76
C PHE A 164 -2.20 5.05 -9.25
N ASN A 165 -1.16 4.96 -8.44
CA ASN A 165 0.17 5.42 -8.79
C ASN A 165 0.96 4.29 -9.42
N VAL A 166 1.47 4.54 -10.60
CA VAL A 166 2.38 3.64 -11.32
C VAL A 166 3.72 4.34 -11.53
N PHE A 167 4.79 3.58 -11.59
CA PHE A 167 6.12 4.12 -11.84
C PHE A 167 6.64 3.72 -13.22
N LYS A 168 6.41 2.47 -13.65
CA LYS A 168 6.87 1.92 -14.92
C LYS A 168 5.84 2.14 -16.02
N ASP A 169 6.31 2.33 -17.26
CA ASP A 169 5.44 2.44 -18.44
C ASP A 169 4.59 1.17 -18.66
N SER A 170 5.16 -0.01 -18.35
CA SER A 170 4.44 -1.28 -18.43
C SER A 170 3.21 -1.30 -17.52
N ASP A 171 3.35 -0.82 -16.27
CA ASP A 171 2.24 -0.78 -15.34
C ASP A 171 1.19 0.26 -15.76
N ARG A 172 1.62 1.38 -16.32
CA ARG A 172 0.72 2.39 -16.86
C ARG A 172 -0.18 1.80 -17.95
N VAL A 173 0.38 1.11 -18.92
CA VAL A 173 -0.39 0.49 -20.01
C VAL A 173 -1.40 -0.52 -19.47
N ILE A 174 -1.01 -1.33 -18.49
CA ILE A 174 -1.92 -2.29 -17.82
C ILE A 174 -3.08 -1.56 -17.16
N TYR A 175 -2.81 -0.55 -16.34
CA TYR A 175 -3.86 0.19 -15.62
C TYR A 175 -4.76 0.99 -16.58
N GLU A 176 -4.24 1.62 -17.63
CA GLU A 176 -5.05 2.31 -18.64
C GLU A 176 -6.05 1.35 -19.31
N LYS A 177 -5.60 0.15 -19.70
CA LYS A 177 -6.45 -0.90 -20.28
C LYS A 177 -7.53 -1.38 -19.32
N ILE A 178 -7.20 -1.56 -18.03
CA ILE A 178 -8.15 -2.09 -17.05
C ILE A 178 -9.15 -1.01 -16.64
N LEU A 179 -8.70 0.21 -16.36
CA LEU A 179 -9.56 1.33 -15.97
C LEU A 179 -10.55 1.75 -17.06
N SER A 180 -10.27 1.48 -18.34
CA SER A 180 -11.22 1.74 -19.42
C SER A 180 -12.49 0.87 -19.38
N ARG A 181 -12.54 -0.13 -18.47
CA ARG A 181 -13.70 -1.02 -18.29
C ARG A 181 -14.67 -0.53 -17.20
N PHE A 182 -14.26 0.49 -16.42
CA PHE A 182 -15.02 1.09 -15.32
C PHE A 182 -15.47 2.51 -15.65
#